data_7cb3983dec9b0e48f733a5064f7f5b02
#
_entry.id   7cb3983dec9b0e48f733a5064f7f5b02
#
_cell.length_a   1.000
_cell.length_b   1.000
_cell.length_c   1.000
_cell.angle_alpha   90.00
_cell.angle_beta   90.00
_cell.angle_gamma   90.00
#
_symmetry.space_group_name_H-M   'P 1'
#
loop_
_entity.id
_entity.type
_entity.pdbx_description
1 polymer ?
#
loop_
_entity_poly.entity_id
_entity_poly.type
_entity_poly.pdbx_seq_one_letter_code
_entity_poly.pdbx_strand_id
1 'polypeptide(L)'
;MGNRLSKIYTKTGDDGTTGLGDGTRVAKDHARVEAYGTVDEANSTIGMVLAVPDLPADIRECLTGVQHDLFDLGGELCIPGMRLIEAQHTERLEEKLDAFNEPLPPLKDF
;
A
#
# COMPACT_ATOMS: atom_id res chain seq x y z
N MET A 1 20.87 7.12 -11.36
CA MET A 1 20.70 5.72 -11.01
C MET A 1 20.63 4.88 -12.25
N GLY A 2 21.39 3.80 -12.33
CA GLY A 2 21.32 2.90 -13.46
C GLY A 2 20.00 2.13 -13.53
N ASN A 3 19.79 1.39 -14.60
CA ASN A 3 18.60 0.58 -14.82
C ASN A 3 18.57 -0.59 -13.83
N ARG A 4 17.94 -0.38 -12.66
CA ARG A 4 17.83 -1.43 -11.64
C ARG A 4 17.10 -2.67 -12.14
N LEU A 5 16.19 -2.47 -13.07
CA LEU A 5 15.31 -3.53 -13.56
C LEU A 5 15.60 -3.87 -15.03
N SER A 6 16.89 -3.96 -15.40
CA SER A 6 17.27 -4.52 -16.69
C SER A 6 16.82 -6.00 -16.82
N LYS A 7 16.66 -6.67 -15.69
CA LYS A 7 16.09 -8.02 -15.55
C LYS A 7 15.12 -8.04 -14.38
N ILE A 8 14.26 -9.04 -14.31
CA ILE A 8 13.30 -9.20 -13.21
C ILE A 8 14.00 -9.53 -11.91
N TYR A 9 15.12 -10.23 -11.93
CA TYR A 9 15.93 -10.51 -10.79
C TYR A 9 17.20 -9.65 -10.79
N THR A 10 17.72 -9.32 -9.60
CA THR A 10 18.91 -8.48 -9.47
C THR A 10 20.09 -9.20 -8.82
N LYS A 11 19.83 -10.26 -8.04
CA LYS A 11 20.83 -11.03 -7.29
C LYS A 11 21.63 -10.17 -6.31
N THR A 12 21.09 -9.03 -5.87
CA THR A 12 21.78 -8.13 -4.95
C THR A 12 21.42 -8.34 -3.50
N GLY A 13 20.51 -9.27 -3.21
CA GLY A 13 20.05 -9.59 -1.86
C GLY A 13 20.13 -11.06 -1.51
N ASP A 14 20.93 -11.86 -2.24
CA ASP A 14 21.04 -13.30 -2.01
C ASP A 14 21.79 -13.64 -0.71
N ASP A 15 22.43 -12.64 -0.10
CA ASP A 15 23.05 -12.76 1.23
C ASP A 15 22.07 -12.59 2.39
N GLY A 16 20.78 -12.38 2.12
CA GLY A 16 19.76 -12.16 3.14
C GLY A 16 19.56 -10.71 3.53
N THR A 17 20.18 -9.77 2.81
CA THR A 17 19.99 -8.34 3.04
C THR A 17 19.28 -7.68 1.87
N THR A 18 18.71 -6.51 2.13
CA THR A 18 18.03 -5.70 1.11
C THR A 18 18.34 -4.21 1.34
N GLY A 19 18.23 -3.41 0.27
CA GLY A 19 18.45 -1.97 0.35
C GLY A 19 17.15 -1.24 0.63
N LEU A 20 17.18 -0.32 1.61
CA LEU A 20 16.12 0.66 1.77
C LEU A 20 16.26 1.77 0.73
N GLY A 21 15.26 2.63 0.63
CA GLY A 21 15.25 3.71 -0.36
C GLY A 21 16.33 4.76 -0.16
N ASP A 22 16.91 4.83 1.03
CA ASP A 22 18.04 5.73 1.33
C ASP A 22 19.42 5.08 1.07
N GLY A 23 19.44 3.86 0.54
CA GLY A 23 20.68 3.12 0.28
C GLY A 23 21.18 2.29 1.46
N THR A 24 20.58 2.42 2.62
CA THR A 24 20.96 1.61 3.80
C THR A 24 20.61 0.14 3.54
N ARG A 25 21.53 -0.77 3.92
CA ARG A 25 21.29 -2.21 3.83
C ARG A 25 20.81 -2.73 5.18
N VAL A 26 19.75 -3.52 5.14
CA VAL A 26 19.17 -4.14 6.35
C VAL A 26 18.88 -5.62 6.07
N ALA A 27 18.70 -6.42 7.11
CA ALA A 27 18.25 -7.80 6.94
C ALA A 27 16.84 -7.83 6.34
N LYS A 28 16.56 -8.83 5.54
CA LYS A 28 15.25 -8.95 4.87
C LYS A 28 14.09 -9.15 5.86
N ASP A 29 14.36 -9.58 7.09
CA ASP A 29 13.37 -9.70 8.16
C ASP A 29 13.34 -8.47 9.09
N HIS A 30 13.98 -7.38 8.71
CA HIS A 30 13.91 -6.12 9.44
C HIS A 30 12.47 -5.64 9.52
N ALA A 31 12.09 -5.03 10.66
CA ALA A 31 10.71 -4.58 10.90
C ALA A 31 10.17 -3.64 9.80
N ARG A 32 11.02 -2.79 9.26
CA ARG A 32 10.64 -1.87 8.19
C ARG A 32 10.33 -2.61 6.87
N VAL A 33 11.11 -3.63 6.56
CA VAL A 33 10.88 -4.49 5.38
C VAL A 33 9.57 -5.25 5.55
N GLU A 34 9.32 -5.79 6.73
CA GLU A 34 8.07 -6.47 7.06
C GLU A 34 6.88 -5.51 6.89
N ALA A 35 7.02 -4.28 7.36
CA ALA A 35 5.94 -3.28 7.31
C ALA A 35 5.56 -2.94 5.87
N TYR A 36 6.51 -2.57 5.01
CA TYR A 36 6.14 -2.21 3.64
C TYR A 36 5.77 -3.43 2.79
N GLY A 37 6.28 -4.61 3.14
CA GLY A 37 5.83 -5.85 2.52
C GLY A 37 4.37 -6.15 2.83
N THR A 38 3.96 -5.93 4.07
CA THR A 38 2.55 -6.08 4.49
C THR A 38 1.64 -5.09 3.79
N VAL A 39 2.08 -3.83 3.65
CA VAL A 39 1.34 -2.81 2.90
C VAL A 39 1.18 -3.21 1.43
N ASP A 40 2.24 -3.71 0.81
CA ASP A 40 2.22 -4.18 -0.57
C ASP A 40 1.25 -5.36 -0.74
N GLU A 41 1.25 -6.28 0.21
CA GLU A 41 0.33 -7.42 0.22
C GLU A 41 -1.13 -6.96 0.31
N ALA A 42 -1.42 -5.99 1.20
CA ALA A 42 -2.75 -5.39 1.30
C ALA A 42 -3.17 -4.75 -0.03
N ASN A 43 -2.26 -4.02 -0.66
CA ASN A 43 -2.52 -3.39 -1.95
C ASN A 43 -2.82 -4.43 -3.04
N SER A 44 -2.08 -5.53 -3.05
CA SER A 44 -2.30 -6.62 -3.99
C SER A 44 -3.66 -7.29 -3.77
N THR A 45 -4.08 -7.43 -2.52
CA THR A 45 -5.41 -7.95 -2.17
C THR A 45 -6.52 -7.05 -2.72
N ILE A 46 -6.35 -5.73 -2.63
CA ILE A 46 -7.29 -4.78 -3.24
C ILE A 46 -7.31 -4.97 -4.77
N GLY A 47 -6.16 -5.24 -5.37
CA GLY A 47 -6.07 -5.56 -6.79
C GLY A 47 -6.94 -6.75 -7.19
N MET A 48 -7.03 -7.75 -6.33
CA MET A 48 -7.91 -8.90 -6.56
C MET A 48 -9.39 -8.49 -6.58
N VAL A 49 -9.80 -7.58 -5.69
CA VAL A 49 -11.16 -7.03 -5.70
C VAL A 49 -11.43 -6.28 -7.00
N LEU A 50 -10.47 -5.44 -7.42
CA LEU A 50 -10.61 -4.64 -8.65
C LEU A 50 -10.67 -5.50 -9.92
N ALA A 51 -10.21 -6.75 -9.86
CA ALA A 51 -10.30 -7.69 -10.97
C ALA A 51 -11.68 -8.33 -11.12
N VAL A 52 -12.57 -8.14 -10.14
CA VAL A 52 -13.93 -8.69 -10.20
C VAL A 52 -14.72 -7.99 -11.31
N PRO A 53 -15.35 -8.75 -12.25
CA PRO A 53 -16.21 -8.16 -13.27
C PRO A 53 -17.43 -7.47 -12.63
N ASP A 54 -17.87 -6.39 -13.26
CA ASP A 54 -19.09 -5.68 -12.86
C ASP A 54 -19.03 -5.05 -11.47
N LEU A 55 -17.81 -4.78 -10.97
CA LEU A 55 -17.65 -4.01 -9.74
C LEU A 55 -18.24 -2.61 -9.93
N PRO A 56 -19.10 -2.12 -9.00
CA PRO A 56 -19.65 -0.77 -9.11
C PRO A 56 -18.56 0.29 -9.30
N ALA A 57 -18.84 1.27 -10.17
CA ALA A 57 -17.84 2.27 -10.57
C ALA A 57 -17.34 3.11 -9.39
N ASP A 58 -18.21 3.46 -8.45
CA ASP A 58 -17.85 4.23 -7.27
C ASP A 58 -16.93 3.46 -6.32
N ILE A 59 -17.15 2.16 -6.17
CA ILE A 59 -16.27 1.29 -5.40
C ILE A 59 -14.91 1.16 -6.08
N ARG A 60 -14.90 0.96 -7.40
CA ARG A 60 -13.67 0.89 -8.18
C ARG A 60 -12.84 2.16 -8.05
N GLU A 61 -13.47 3.31 -8.17
CA GLU A 61 -12.79 4.60 -8.03
C GLU A 61 -12.20 4.76 -6.63
N CYS A 62 -12.98 4.46 -5.59
CA CYS A 62 -12.53 4.56 -4.21
C CYS A 62 -11.32 3.64 -3.95
N LEU A 63 -11.41 2.37 -4.33
CA LEU A 63 -10.35 1.40 -4.07
C LEU A 63 -9.09 1.69 -4.90
N THR A 64 -9.23 2.22 -6.10
CA THR A 64 -8.08 2.64 -6.91
C THR A 64 -7.33 3.78 -6.19
N GLY A 65 -8.05 4.74 -5.63
CA GLY A 65 -7.45 5.80 -4.80
C GLY A 65 -6.73 5.25 -3.57
N VAL A 66 -7.32 4.26 -2.91
CA VAL A 66 -6.69 3.60 -1.76
C VAL A 66 -5.40 2.90 -2.18
N GLN A 67 -5.35 2.27 -3.36
CA GLN A 67 -4.12 1.66 -3.86
C GLN A 67 -3.00 2.67 -4.05
N HIS A 68 -3.32 3.86 -4.56
CA HIS A 68 -2.33 4.93 -4.70
C HIS A 68 -1.80 5.38 -3.34
N ASP A 69 -2.69 5.53 -2.36
CA ASP A 69 -2.29 5.92 -1.00
C ASP A 69 -1.44 4.83 -0.33
N LEU A 70 -1.78 3.56 -0.52
CA LEU A 70 -0.99 2.44 0.00
C LEU A 70 0.39 2.38 -0.66
N PHE A 71 0.50 2.68 -1.94
CA PHE A 71 1.78 2.76 -2.63
C PHE A 71 2.66 3.86 -2.01
N ASP A 72 2.08 5.02 -1.76
CA ASP A 72 2.79 6.12 -1.11
C ASP A 72 3.20 5.77 0.32
N LEU A 73 2.33 5.09 1.06
CA LEU A 73 2.66 4.60 2.41
C LEU A 73 3.83 3.62 2.36
N GLY A 74 3.85 2.70 1.40
CA GLY A 74 4.96 1.79 1.18
C GLY A 74 6.26 2.53 0.89
N GLY A 75 6.19 3.57 0.06
CA GLY A 75 7.33 4.44 -0.23
C GLY A 75 7.85 5.15 1.00
N GLU A 76 6.94 5.69 1.81
CA GLU A 76 7.28 6.35 3.08
C GLU A 76 8.00 5.38 4.03
N LEU A 77 7.49 4.16 4.13
CA LEU A 77 8.11 3.14 4.98
C LEU A 77 9.46 2.67 4.43
N CYS A 78 9.62 2.62 3.11
CA CYS A 78 10.85 2.21 2.46
C CYS A 78 11.97 3.24 2.59
N ILE A 79 11.64 4.53 2.72
CA ILE A 79 12.60 5.62 2.74
C ILE A 79 12.55 6.29 4.12
N PRO A 80 13.47 5.93 5.05
CA PRO A 80 13.49 6.56 6.37
C PRO A 80 13.54 8.09 6.28
N GLY A 81 12.67 8.74 7.05
CA GLY A 81 12.58 10.21 7.08
C GLY A 81 11.64 10.82 6.06
N MET A 82 11.16 10.05 5.08
CA MET A 82 10.18 10.55 4.11
C MET A 82 8.77 10.59 4.74
N ARG A 83 8.01 11.63 4.42
CA ARG A 83 6.62 11.78 4.84
C ARG A 83 5.76 12.10 3.62
N LEU A 84 4.86 11.19 3.29
CA LEU A 84 3.92 11.32 2.18
C LEU A 84 2.48 11.26 2.67
N ILE A 85 2.23 10.45 3.70
CA ILE A 85 0.90 10.26 4.26
C ILE A 85 0.66 11.30 5.34
N GLU A 86 -0.47 11.98 5.25
CA GLU A 86 -0.87 13.05 6.17
C GLU A 86 -2.28 12.77 6.71
N ALA A 87 -2.70 13.55 7.72
CA ALA A 87 -4.00 13.38 8.35
C ALA A 87 -5.16 13.41 7.34
N GLN A 88 -5.05 14.21 6.29
CA GLN A 88 -6.07 14.31 5.25
C GLN A 88 -6.33 13.00 4.51
N HIS A 89 -5.35 12.10 4.45
CA HIS A 89 -5.55 10.78 3.85
C HIS A 89 -6.53 9.95 4.69
N THR A 90 -6.39 9.99 6.02
CA THR A 90 -7.31 9.32 6.95
C THR A 90 -8.70 9.97 6.90
N GLU A 91 -8.76 11.28 6.91
CA GLU A 91 -10.03 12.01 6.83
C GLU A 91 -10.81 11.65 5.56
N ARG A 92 -10.12 11.55 4.44
CA ARG A 92 -10.73 11.17 3.17
C ARG A 92 -11.28 9.74 3.21
N LEU A 93 -10.57 8.81 3.84
CA LEU A 93 -11.07 7.44 4.03
C LEU A 93 -12.32 7.43 4.91
N GLU A 94 -12.34 8.20 5.99
CA GLU A 94 -13.49 8.31 6.86
C GLU A 94 -14.70 8.87 6.11
N GLU A 95 -14.52 9.91 5.31
CA GLU A 95 -15.58 10.48 4.48
C GLU A 95 -16.15 9.46 3.49
N LYS A 96 -15.28 8.68 2.85
CA LYS A 96 -15.71 7.62 1.93
C LYS A 96 -16.46 6.52 2.66
N LEU A 97 -15.96 6.12 3.83
CA LEU A 97 -16.62 5.12 4.67
C LEU A 97 -18.02 5.59 5.07
N ASP A 98 -18.15 6.83 5.53
CA ASP A 98 -19.43 7.40 5.92
C ASP A 98 -20.40 7.44 4.75
N ALA A 99 -19.93 7.83 3.57
CA ALA A 99 -20.76 7.90 2.37
C ALA A 99 -21.28 6.52 1.95
N PHE A 100 -20.43 5.48 1.97
CA PHE A 100 -20.85 4.13 1.65
C PHE A 100 -21.75 3.51 2.72
N ASN A 101 -21.56 3.89 3.97
CA ASN A 101 -22.33 3.36 5.09
C ASN A 101 -23.73 4.00 5.21
N GLU A 102 -23.90 5.24 4.75
CA GLU A 102 -25.11 6.00 4.97
C GLU A 102 -26.40 5.31 4.51
N PRO A 103 -26.46 4.70 3.30
CA PRO A 103 -27.68 4.01 2.86
C PRO A 103 -27.88 2.62 3.49
N LEU A 104 -26.94 2.13 4.29
CA LEU A 104 -27.05 0.80 4.88
C LEU A 104 -27.83 0.84 6.21
N PRO A 105 -28.49 -0.28 6.58
CA PRO A 105 -29.15 -0.36 7.87
C PRO A 105 -28.18 -0.18 9.03
N PRO A 106 -28.62 0.41 10.17
CA PRO A 106 -27.75 0.55 11.33
C PRO A 106 -27.29 -0.80 11.85
N LEU A 107 -26.02 -0.87 12.27
CA LEU A 107 -25.50 -2.04 12.96
C LEU A 107 -26.10 -2.09 14.36
N LYS A 108 -26.56 -3.26 14.78
CA LYS A 108 -27.12 -3.45 16.12
C LYS A 108 -26.09 -4.00 17.08
N ASP A 109 -25.28 -4.94 16.59
CA ASP A 109 -24.17 -5.53 17.32
C ASP A 109 -23.26 -6.26 16.33
N PHE A 110 -22.13 -6.73 16.82
CA PHE A 110 -21.22 -7.58 16.04
C PHE A 110 -20.27 -8.35 16.94
#